data_65d7cdbafa242a8de93e43a937bc13bd
#
_entry.id   65d7cdbafa242a8de93e43a937bc13bd
#
_cell.length_a   1.000
_cell.length_b   1.000
_cell.length_c   1.000
_cell.angle_alpha   90.00
_cell.angle_beta   90.00
_cell.angle_gamma   90.00
#
_symmetry.space_group_name_H-M   'P 1'
#
loop_
_entity.id
_entity.type
_entity.pdbx_description
1 polymer ?
#
loop_
_entity_poly.entity_id
_entity_poly.type
_entity_poly.pdbx_seq_one_letter_code
_entity_poly.pdbx_strand_id
1 'polypeptide(L)'
;MQRRKLLRAIAAVLTTCMLAGCVLTGCESKSDNANKETTQSGSTLIYGSNDYTRINPAIDEHGEINLLLFDGLTAHDENNEVVPGLSESWELDDATNTYTFHLRDDVNWHDGEKFTADDVEFTIKAIMDPDNESEIASNYEDVTAINVIDDKTISFTLQDKNVAFLDYMTIGILPKHLLESKDMQTDEYFHNPIGTGPYKIQEWDEG
;
A
#
# COMPACT_ATOMS: atom_id res chain seq x y z
N MET A 1 -9.32 -18.45 64.76
CA MET A 1 -9.88 -19.84 64.80
C MET A 1 -9.83 -20.35 63.37
N GLN A 2 -8.88 -21.17 63.18
CA GLN A 2 -8.88 -22.60 62.85
C GLN A 2 -9.28 -22.87 61.41
N ARG A 3 -8.27 -23.20 60.56
CA ARG A 3 -7.84 -24.57 60.18
C ARG A 3 -8.73 -25.17 59.09
N ARG A 4 -8.31 -25.79 58.05
CA ARG A 4 -7.15 -26.63 57.66
C ARG A 4 -7.23 -26.87 56.17
N LYS A 5 -6.19 -26.77 55.33
CA LYS A 5 -5.24 -27.85 54.94
C LYS A 5 -5.92 -29.16 54.44
N LEU A 6 -5.62 -29.56 53.20
CA LEU A 6 -4.90 -30.78 52.75
C LEU A 6 -5.23 -30.98 51.27
N LEU A 7 -4.32 -30.95 50.34
CA LEU A 7 -3.25 -31.89 49.99
C LEU A 7 -3.69 -33.13 49.17
N ARG A 8 -3.16 -33.24 47.95
CA ARG A 8 -2.68 -34.42 47.21
C ARG A 8 -3.76 -35.35 46.66
N ALA A 9 -3.65 -35.87 45.45
CA ALA A 9 -2.59 -36.72 44.90
C ALA A 9 -2.78 -36.98 43.40
N ILE A 10 -1.69 -37.10 42.73
CA ILE A 10 -1.27 -37.80 41.55
C ILE A 10 -2.01 -39.09 41.29
N ALA A 11 -2.41 -39.33 40.01
CA ALA A 11 -2.45 -40.68 39.44
C ALA A 11 -2.23 -40.59 37.91
N ALA A 12 -1.07 -41.02 37.49
CA ALA A 12 -0.74 -41.41 36.14
C ALA A 12 -1.37 -42.79 35.87
N VAL A 13 -2.02 -42.92 34.71
CA VAL A 13 -2.33 -44.25 34.17
C VAL A 13 -1.92 -44.27 32.69
N LEU A 14 -0.78 -44.92 32.45
CA LEU A 14 -0.44 -45.48 31.14
C LEU A 14 -1.46 -46.60 30.82
N THR A 15 -1.99 -46.62 29.61
CA THR A 15 -2.51 -47.86 29.03
C THR A 15 -2.16 -47.92 27.55
N THR A 16 -1.25 -48.83 27.27
CA THR A 16 -0.78 -49.32 25.98
C THR A 16 -1.79 -50.37 25.46
N CYS A 17 -2.21 -50.30 24.18
CA CYS A 17 -2.65 -51.44 23.35
C CYS A 17 -2.67 -50.93 21.90
N MET A 18 -1.76 -51.35 21.09
CA MET A 18 -1.59 -52.51 20.23
C MET A 18 -2.53 -52.60 19.06
N LEU A 19 -1.92 -52.37 17.90
CA LEU A 19 -1.96 -53.13 16.63
C LEU A 19 -3.31 -53.57 16.03
N ALA A 20 -3.58 -53.05 14.85
CA ALA A 20 -3.97 -53.85 13.71
C ALA A 20 -3.53 -53.14 12.42
N GLY A 21 -2.69 -53.78 11.67
CA GLY A 21 -2.12 -53.31 10.43
C GLY A 21 -3.07 -53.41 9.25
N CYS A 22 -2.87 -52.49 8.31
CA CYS A 22 -3.19 -52.72 6.91
C CYS A 22 -1.98 -52.26 6.08
N VAL A 23 -1.33 -53.27 5.55
CA VAL A 23 -0.34 -53.17 4.51
C VAL A 23 -1.04 -52.83 3.21
N LEU A 24 -0.77 -51.70 2.61
CA LEU A 24 -0.95 -51.51 1.17
C LEU A 24 0.31 -50.92 0.60
N THR A 25 0.91 -51.74 -0.18
CA THR A 25 2.08 -51.56 -1.04
C THR A 25 1.86 -50.44 -2.04
N GLY A 26 2.89 -49.66 -2.26
CA GLY A 26 3.03 -49.03 -3.55
C GLY A 26 3.81 -47.73 -3.63
N CYS A 27 4.94 -47.84 -4.28
CA CYS A 27 5.77 -46.85 -4.93
C CYS A 27 6.75 -46.04 -4.09
N GLU A 28 7.89 -46.62 -4.08
CA GLU A 28 9.22 -46.02 -3.89
C GLU A 28 9.40 -44.89 -4.93
N SER A 29 9.53 -43.64 -4.47
CA SER A 29 10.12 -42.57 -5.23
C SER A 29 11.24 -41.94 -4.42
N LYS A 30 12.39 -41.91 -5.02
CA LYS A 30 13.65 -41.45 -4.50
C LYS A 30 13.54 -40.09 -3.86
N SER A 31 14.06 -39.99 -2.66
CA SER A 31 14.36 -38.74 -1.96
C SER A 31 15.53 -38.05 -2.67
N ASP A 32 15.22 -37.07 -3.49
CA ASP A 32 16.18 -36.02 -3.81
C ASP A 32 15.96 -34.86 -2.85
N ASN A 33 17.04 -34.61 -2.12
CA ASN A 33 17.12 -33.55 -1.13
C ASN A 33 17.17 -32.21 -1.87
N ALA A 34 16.01 -31.65 -2.17
CA ALA A 34 15.88 -30.31 -2.71
C ALA A 34 15.56 -29.35 -1.57
N ASN A 35 16.48 -28.46 -1.37
CA ASN A 35 16.38 -27.26 -0.56
C ASN A 35 14.99 -26.62 -0.73
N LYS A 36 14.17 -26.67 0.31
CA LYS A 36 12.84 -26.09 0.28
C LYS A 36 12.99 -24.59 0.50
N GLU A 37 13.27 -23.87 -0.58
CA GLU A 37 12.97 -22.45 -0.62
C GLU A 37 11.48 -22.30 -0.35
N THR A 38 11.16 -21.63 0.72
CA THR A 38 9.79 -21.20 1.03
C THR A 38 9.47 -20.11 0.03
N THR A 39 9.05 -20.48 -1.17
CA THR A 39 8.36 -19.56 -2.06
C THR A 39 7.09 -19.15 -1.36
N GLN A 40 7.03 -17.90 -0.91
CA GLN A 40 5.81 -17.25 -0.52
C GLN A 40 4.93 -17.27 -1.77
N SER A 41 3.93 -18.17 -1.79
CA SER A 41 2.95 -18.24 -2.87
C SER A 41 2.06 -17.02 -2.72
N GLY A 42 2.39 -15.94 -3.42
CA GLY A 42 1.50 -14.82 -3.61
C GLY A 42 0.22 -15.31 -4.32
N SER A 43 -0.93 -14.84 -3.89
CA SER A 43 -2.18 -15.07 -4.61
C SER A 43 -2.20 -14.18 -5.86
N THR A 44 -2.59 -14.74 -7.01
CA THR A 44 -2.79 -13.98 -8.25
C THR A 44 -4.24 -13.53 -8.30
N LEU A 45 -4.46 -12.24 -8.51
CA LEU A 45 -5.76 -11.65 -8.81
C LEU A 45 -5.84 -11.43 -10.33
N ILE A 46 -6.92 -11.89 -10.95
CA ILE A 46 -7.24 -11.57 -12.33
C ILE A 46 -8.29 -10.46 -12.30
N TYR A 47 -7.90 -9.28 -12.75
CA TYR A 47 -8.75 -8.11 -12.80
C TYR A 47 -9.13 -7.80 -14.25
N GLY A 48 -10.42 -7.87 -14.57
CA GLY A 48 -10.96 -7.52 -15.88
C GLY A 48 -11.47 -6.09 -15.88
N SER A 49 -10.99 -5.29 -16.80
CA SER A 49 -11.39 -3.89 -16.97
C SER A 49 -11.63 -3.56 -18.45
N ASN A 50 -12.24 -2.39 -18.68
CA ASN A 50 -12.34 -1.79 -20.00
C ASN A 50 -11.17 -0.83 -20.21
N ASP A 51 -10.45 -1.01 -21.30
CA ASP A 51 -9.61 -0.03 -22.01
C ASP A 51 -8.74 0.93 -21.17
N TYR A 52 -7.94 0.41 -20.22
CA TYR A 52 -6.82 1.20 -19.75
C TYR A 52 -5.73 1.22 -20.82
N THR A 53 -5.43 2.39 -21.36
CA THR A 53 -4.25 2.60 -22.22
C THR A 53 -3.00 2.87 -21.39
N ARG A 54 -3.20 3.31 -20.13
CA ARG A 54 -2.16 3.56 -19.14
C ARG A 54 -2.81 3.56 -17.73
N ILE A 55 -1.99 3.43 -16.71
CA ILE A 55 -2.42 3.54 -15.30
C ILE A 55 -1.58 4.64 -14.65
N ASN A 56 -2.14 5.83 -14.54
CA ASN A 56 -1.47 7.00 -13.98
C ASN A 56 -2.40 7.74 -13.00
N PRO A 57 -2.25 7.52 -11.69
CA PRO A 57 -3.11 8.14 -10.69
C PRO A 57 -3.00 9.67 -10.64
N ALA A 58 -1.90 10.26 -11.14
CA ALA A 58 -1.73 11.71 -11.16
C ALA A 58 -2.43 12.41 -12.32
N ILE A 59 -2.79 11.68 -13.38
CA ILE A 59 -3.36 12.26 -14.60
C ILE A 59 -4.81 11.84 -14.77
N ASP A 60 -5.07 10.53 -14.63
CA ASP A 60 -6.35 9.93 -15.01
C ASP A 60 -7.13 9.47 -13.76
N GLU A 61 -8.43 9.74 -13.71
CA GLU A 61 -9.31 9.28 -12.64
C GLU A 61 -9.74 7.81 -12.89
N HIS A 62 -8.81 6.86 -12.74
CA HIS A 62 -9.08 5.42 -12.86
C HIS A 62 -9.17 4.75 -11.47
N GLY A 63 -10.30 4.98 -10.77
CA GLY A 63 -10.43 4.70 -9.34
C GLY A 63 -10.02 3.30 -8.88
N GLU A 64 -10.58 2.23 -9.46
CA GLU A 64 -10.46 0.89 -8.86
C GLU A 64 -9.07 0.26 -9.03
N ILE A 65 -8.47 0.34 -10.22
CA ILE A 65 -7.14 -0.24 -10.47
C ILE A 65 -6.06 0.51 -9.69
N ASN A 66 -6.19 1.82 -9.52
CA ASN A 66 -5.26 2.62 -8.76
C ASN A 66 -5.17 2.16 -7.31
N LEU A 67 -6.32 1.81 -6.67
CA LEU A 67 -6.37 1.30 -5.29
C LEU A 67 -5.69 -0.06 -5.11
N LEU A 68 -5.50 -0.83 -6.17
CA LEU A 68 -4.78 -2.10 -6.11
C LEU A 68 -3.27 -1.92 -6.19
N LEU A 69 -2.81 -0.89 -6.89
CA LEU A 69 -1.39 -0.70 -7.23
C LEU A 69 -0.72 0.38 -6.38
N PHE A 70 -1.45 1.40 -5.95
CA PHE A 70 -0.93 2.57 -5.27
C PHE A 70 -1.70 2.84 -3.99
N ASP A 71 -1.01 3.42 -3.01
CA ASP A 71 -1.63 3.97 -1.81
C ASP A 71 -1.51 5.49 -1.81
N GLY A 72 -2.46 6.15 -1.14
CA GLY A 72 -2.44 7.58 -0.84
C GLY A 72 -1.90 7.87 0.56
N LEU A 73 -1.71 9.15 0.89
CA LEU A 73 -1.38 9.56 2.26
C LEU A 73 -2.48 9.20 3.24
N THR A 74 -3.71 9.28 2.78
CA THR A 74 -4.93 8.86 3.48
C THR A 74 -5.62 7.76 2.70
N ALA A 75 -6.57 7.11 3.31
CA ALA A 75 -7.45 6.11 2.71
C ALA A 75 -8.88 6.29 3.25
N HIS A 76 -9.85 5.58 2.66
CA HIS A 76 -11.19 5.48 3.22
C HIS A 76 -11.40 4.11 3.84
N ASP A 77 -12.07 4.07 4.99
CA ASP A 77 -12.50 2.82 5.62
C ASP A 77 -13.84 2.33 5.03
N GLU A 78 -14.37 1.25 5.58
CA GLU A 78 -15.66 0.66 5.16
C GLU A 78 -16.89 1.58 5.37
N ASN A 79 -16.75 2.62 6.21
CA ASN A 79 -17.77 3.62 6.47
C ASN A 79 -17.57 4.89 5.62
N ASN A 80 -16.59 4.88 4.74
CA ASN A 80 -16.16 6.03 3.96
C ASN A 80 -15.62 7.18 4.81
N GLU A 81 -15.00 6.86 5.96
CA GLU A 81 -14.31 7.83 6.79
C GLU A 81 -12.82 7.86 6.43
N VAL A 82 -12.23 9.06 6.44
CA VAL A 82 -10.80 9.23 6.14
C VAL A 82 -9.96 8.65 7.27
N VAL A 83 -9.05 7.75 6.91
CA VAL A 83 -8.13 7.04 7.81
C VAL A 83 -6.68 7.16 7.32
N PRO A 84 -5.68 6.88 8.18
CA PRO A 84 -4.29 6.79 7.76
C PRO A 84 -4.05 5.80 6.62
N GLY A 85 -3.20 6.21 5.64
CA GLY A 85 -2.70 5.40 4.54
C GLY A 85 -1.17 5.29 4.59
N LEU A 86 -0.47 5.95 3.65
CA LEU A 86 0.99 6.11 3.69
C LEU A 86 1.46 7.08 4.76
N SER A 87 0.59 7.97 5.25
CA SER A 87 0.84 8.71 6.49
C SER A 87 0.28 7.94 7.68
N GLU A 88 0.99 7.93 8.80
CA GLU A 88 0.51 7.39 10.07
C GLU A 88 -0.36 8.40 10.83
N SER A 89 -0.18 9.70 10.57
CA SER A 89 -0.93 10.79 11.19
C SER A 89 -0.77 12.08 10.40
N TRP A 90 -1.63 13.04 10.70
CA TRP A 90 -1.54 14.42 10.22
C TRP A 90 -2.03 15.41 11.26
N GLU A 91 -1.61 16.66 11.11
CA GLU A 91 -2.01 17.79 11.95
C GLU A 91 -2.48 18.92 11.05
N LEU A 92 -3.46 19.70 11.54
CA LEU A 92 -3.91 20.92 10.89
C LEU A 92 -3.62 22.11 11.80
N ASP A 93 -2.84 23.04 11.32
CA ASP A 93 -2.75 24.39 11.87
C ASP A 93 -3.85 25.27 11.26
N ASP A 94 -4.93 25.45 11.99
CA ASP A 94 -6.07 26.28 11.56
C ASP A 94 -5.71 27.77 11.36
N ALA A 95 -4.61 28.23 11.96
CA ALA A 95 -4.21 29.64 11.84
C ALA A 95 -3.55 29.94 10.48
N THR A 96 -2.91 28.93 9.91
CA THR A 96 -2.18 29.04 8.64
C THR A 96 -2.78 28.19 7.52
N ASN A 97 -3.86 27.47 7.78
CA ASN A 97 -4.44 26.44 6.90
C ASN A 97 -3.38 25.44 6.41
N THR A 98 -2.48 24.98 7.31
CA THR A 98 -1.38 24.10 6.95
C THR A 98 -1.62 22.71 7.50
N TYR A 99 -1.68 21.72 6.62
CA TYR A 99 -1.65 20.31 6.96
C TYR A 99 -0.20 19.82 7.00
N THR A 100 0.17 19.11 8.07
CA THR A 100 1.46 18.43 8.17
C THR A 100 1.21 16.93 8.30
N PHE A 101 1.78 16.15 7.37
CA PHE A 101 1.66 14.70 7.35
C PHE A 101 2.95 14.05 7.85
N HIS A 102 2.81 13.04 8.71
CA HIS A 102 3.90 12.18 9.17
C HIS A 102 3.80 10.83 8.46
N LEU A 103 4.82 10.50 7.68
CA LEU A 103 4.82 9.33 6.82
C LEU A 103 5.31 8.09 7.57
N ARG A 104 4.78 6.92 7.21
CA ARG A 104 5.17 5.63 7.75
C ARG A 104 6.63 5.29 7.41
N ASP A 105 7.32 4.63 8.34
CA ASP A 105 8.73 4.21 8.18
C ASP A 105 8.88 2.85 7.47
N ASP A 106 7.82 2.05 7.44
CA ASP A 106 7.83 0.65 7.00
C ASP A 106 7.42 0.46 5.53
N VAL A 107 7.25 1.55 4.78
CA VAL A 107 6.82 1.50 3.38
C VAL A 107 8.01 1.49 2.42
N ASN A 108 7.96 0.54 1.48
CA ASN A 108 8.84 0.50 0.32
C ASN A 108 8.01 0.36 -0.95
N TRP A 109 8.53 0.85 -2.05
CA TRP A 109 8.03 0.57 -3.39
C TRP A 109 8.16 -0.91 -3.75
N HIS A 110 7.43 -1.38 -4.74
CA HIS A 110 7.48 -2.78 -5.19
C HIS A 110 8.87 -3.22 -5.70
N ASP A 111 9.74 -2.29 -6.04
CA ASP A 111 11.14 -2.54 -6.43
C ASP A 111 12.11 -2.53 -5.24
N GLY A 112 11.64 -2.18 -4.05
CA GLY A 112 12.38 -2.19 -2.80
C GLY A 112 12.97 -0.84 -2.38
N GLU A 113 12.85 0.21 -3.21
CA GLU A 113 13.24 1.57 -2.83
C GLU A 113 12.35 2.11 -1.70
N LYS A 114 12.87 3.06 -0.94
CA LYS A 114 12.15 3.68 0.19
C LYS A 114 11.15 4.70 -0.31
N PHE A 115 9.94 4.64 0.24
CA PHE A 115 8.97 5.72 0.11
C PHE A 115 9.35 6.91 0.99
N THR A 116 9.32 8.13 0.43
CA THR A 116 9.71 9.37 1.10
C THR A 116 8.75 10.53 0.81
N ALA A 117 8.91 11.61 1.54
CA ALA A 117 8.17 12.86 1.32
C ALA A 117 8.46 13.49 -0.06
N ASP A 118 9.61 13.20 -0.64
CA ASP A 118 9.95 13.65 -2.00
C ASP A 118 9.04 13.04 -3.08
N ASP A 119 8.59 11.78 -2.90
CA ASP A 119 7.65 11.12 -3.81
C ASP A 119 6.28 11.80 -3.76
N VAL A 120 5.87 12.20 -2.57
CA VAL A 120 4.61 12.92 -2.34
C VAL A 120 4.67 14.30 -3.00
N GLU A 121 5.72 15.06 -2.74
CA GLU A 121 5.93 16.37 -3.38
C GLU A 121 5.91 16.25 -4.90
N PHE A 122 6.64 15.28 -5.45
CA PHE A 122 6.72 15.00 -6.88
C PHE A 122 5.32 14.75 -7.46
N THR A 123 4.52 13.87 -6.83
CA THR A 123 3.19 13.51 -7.31
C THR A 123 2.26 14.71 -7.35
N ILE A 124 2.17 15.47 -6.25
CA ILE A 124 1.26 16.62 -6.20
C ILE A 124 1.70 17.72 -7.17
N LYS A 125 3.00 17.96 -7.32
CA LYS A 125 3.50 18.88 -8.35
C LYS A 125 3.20 18.42 -9.76
N ALA A 126 3.28 17.12 -10.04
CA ALA A 126 2.90 16.56 -11.34
C ALA A 126 1.41 16.76 -11.65
N ILE A 127 0.53 16.60 -10.66
CA ILE A 127 -0.91 16.88 -10.79
C ILE A 127 -1.17 18.38 -11.07
N MET A 128 -0.45 19.26 -10.37
CA MET A 128 -0.62 20.72 -10.49
C MET A 128 0.04 21.31 -11.73
N ASP A 129 0.90 20.57 -12.41
CA ASP A 129 1.58 21.04 -13.61
C ASP A 129 0.59 21.09 -14.79
N PRO A 130 0.32 22.27 -15.37
CA PRO A 130 -0.64 22.41 -16.46
C PRO A 130 -0.22 21.65 -17.74
N ASP A 131 1.08 21.39 -17.92
CA ASP A 131 1.58 20.67 -19.09
C ASP A 131 1.19 19.17 -19.04
N ASN A 132 0.84 18.66 -17.85
CA ASN A 132 0.40 17.29 -17.65
C ASN A 132 -1.10 17.08 -17.89
N GLU A 133 -1.89 18.15 -18.02
CA GLU A 133 -3.34 18.11 -18.28
C GLU A 133 -4.10 17.15 -17.35
N SER A 134 -3.77 17.15 -16.05
CA SER A 134 -4.38 16.27 -15.05
C SER A 134 -5.87 16.58 -14.88
N GLU A 135 -6.72 15.55 -14.94
CA GLU A 135 -8.17 15.66 -14.74
C GLU A 135 -8.54 16.10 -13.31
N ILE A 136 -7.63 15.85 -12.35
CA ILE A 136 -7.82 16.14 -10.92
C ILE A 136 -7.05 17.37 -10.43
N ALA A 137 -6.42 18.14 -11.33
CA ALA A 137 -5.64 19.34 -10.98
C ALA A 137 -6.44 20.35 -10.14
N SER A 138 -7.76 20.47 -10.42
CA SER A 138 -8.64 21.39 -9.69
C SER A 138 -8.78 21.07 -8.19
N ASN A 139 -8.51 19.84 -7.77
CA ASN A 139 -8.56 19.45 -6.36
C ASN A 139 -7.43 20.08 -5.53
N TYR A 140 -6.38 20.53 -6.20
CA TYR A 140 -5.16 21.06 -5.58
C TYR A 140 -4.93 22.55 -5.87
N GLU A 141 -5.87 23.25 -6.51
CA GLU A 141 -5.72 24.67 -6.87
C GLU A 141 -5.55 25.59 -5.65
N ASP A 142 -6.06 25.18 -4.48
CA ASP A 142 -5.91 25.90 -3.22
C ASP A 142 -4.52 25.71 -2.59
N VAL A 143 -3.69 24.79 -3.06
CA VAL A 143 -2.36 24.53 -2.51
C VAL A 143 -1.41 25.66 -2.91
N THR A 144 -0.98 26.45 -1.93
CA THR A 144 -0.09 27.59 -2.14
C THR A 144 1.37 27.27 -1.84
N ALA A 145 1.64 26.28 -1.00
CA ALA A 145 2.98 25.82 -0.70
C ALA A 145 3.01 24.32 -0.37
N ILE A 146 4.05 23.64 -0.82
CA ILE A 146 4.42 22.29 -0.47
C ILE A 146 5.83 22.34 0.11
N ASN A 147 6.02 21.83 1.34
CA ASN A 147 7.33 21.87 1.99
C ASN A 147 7.69 20.45 2.49
N VAL A 148 8.71 19.87 1.92
CA VAL A 148 9.37 18.68 2.46
C VAL A 148 10.23 19.14 3.64
N ILE A 149 9.88 18.71 4.85
CA ILE A 149 10.57 19.07 6.09
C ILE A 149 11.74 18.10 6.30
N ASP A 150 11.48 16.82 6.10
CA ASP A 150 12.45 15.73 6.08
C ASP A 150 11.86 14.55 5.28
N ASP A 151 12.59 13.42 5.19
CA ASP A 151 12.17 12.24 4.41
C ASP A 151 10.81 11.68 4.82
N LYS A 152 10.32 12.01 6.03
CA LYS A 152 9.10 11.47 6.62
C LYS A 152 8.07 12.52 7.01
N THR A 153 8.34 13.77 6.71
CA THR A 153 7.45 14.87 7.09
C THR A 153 7.27 15.85 5.93
N ILE A 154 6.03 16.05 5.53
CA ILE A 154 5.67 17.00 4.47
C ILE A 154 4.49 17.87 4.91
N SER A 155 4.49 19.13 4.51
CA SER A 155 3.38 20.03 4.78
C SER A 155 2.82 20.70 3.53
N PHE A 156 1.52 20.96 3.56
CA PHE A 156 0.75 21.63 2.53
C PHE A 156 0.05 22.84 3.13
N THR A 157 0.32 24.02 2.61
CA THR A 157 -0.40 25.24 3.00
C THR A 157 -1.46 25.53 1.94
N LEU A 158 -2.70 25.71 2.39
CA LEU A 158 -3.83 26.02 1.54
C LEU A 158 -4.19 27.51 1.61
N GLN A 159 -4.68 28.06 0.50
CA GLN A 159 -5.18 29.44 0.45
C GLN A 159 -6.36 29.62 1.40
N ASP A 160 -7.31 28.71 1.31
CA ASP A 160 -8.53 28.70 2.12
C ASP A 160 -8.70 27.35 2.82
N LYS A 161 -9.52 27.30 3.86
CA LYS A 161 -9.82 26.05 4.56
C LYS A 161 -10.62 25.12 3.65
N ASN A 162 -10.02 23.99 3.29
CA ASN A 162 -10.64 22.98 2.45
C ASN A 162 -10.86 21.69 3.26
N VAL A 163 -12.12 21.39 3.58
CA VAL A 163 -12.47 20.19 4.37
C VAL A 163 -12.32 18.89 3.60
N ALA A 164 -12.32 18.94 2.26
CA ALA A 164 -12.14 17.79 1.38
C ALA A 164 -10.65 17.50 1.11
N PHE A 165 -9.71 18.31 1.62
CA PHE A 165 -8.30 18.13 1.31
C PHE A 165 -7.75 16.76 1.71
N LEU A 166 -8.22 16.22 2.84
CA LEU A 166 -7.82 14.87 3.27
C LEU A 166 -8.39 13.78 2.35
N ASP A 167 -9.57 13.98 1.77
CA ASP A 167 -10.12 13.06 0.77
C ASP A 167 -9.28 13.08 -0.52
N TYR A 168 -8.79 14.26 -0.93
CA TYR A 168 -7.91 14.37 -2.10
C TYR A 168 -6.54 13.71 -1.89
N MET A 169 -6.10 13.54 -0.63
CA MET A 169 -4.85 12.85 -0.31
C MET A 169 -4.94 11.31 -0.38
N THR A 170 -6.08 10.76 -0.78
CA THR A 170 -6.24 9.33 -1.12
C THR A 170 -5.67 8.99 -2.50
N ILE A 171 -5.24 9.99 -3.26
CA ILE A 171 -4.62 9.78 -4.57
C ILE A 171 -3.36 8.91 -4.46
N GLY A 172 -3.18 7.98 -5.38
CA GLY A 172 -2.00 7.12 -5.43
C GLY A 172 -0.72 7.93 -5.64
N ILE A 173 0.27 7.69 -4.77
CA ILE A 173 1.58 8.37 -4.88
C ILE A 173 2.44 7.66 -5.92
N LEU A 174 3.21 8.44 -6.68
CA LEU A 174 4.11 8.00 -7.76
C LEU A 174 5.59 8.01 -7.32
N PRO A 175 6.41 7.06 -7.80
CA PRO A 175 7.82 6.96 -7.45
C PRO A 175 8.66 8.01 -8.19
N LYS A 176 9.11 9.04 -7.49
CA LYS A 176 9.98 10.07 -8.04
C LYS A 176 11.23 9.49 -8.69
N HIS A 177 11.86 8.49 -8.06
CA HIS A 177 13.11 7.88 -8.54
C HIS A 177 13.01 7.24 -9.93
N LEU A 178 11.81 6.86 -10.37
CA LEU A 178 11.56 6.30 -11.70
C LEU A 178 11.03 7.31 -12.70
N LEU A 179 10.38 8.39 -12.22
CA LEU A 179 9.59 9.30 -13.07
C LEU A 179 10.17 10.71 -13.16
N GLU A 180 11.16 11.06 -12.36
CA GLU A 180 11.80 12.37 -12.45
C GLU A 180 12.34 12.60 -13.87
N SER A 181 11.92 13.67 -14.51
CA SER A 181 12.25 14.01 -15.91
C SER A 181 11.63 13.12 -16.99
N LYS A 182 10.60 12.34 -16.65
CA LYS A 182 9.84 11.53 -17.60
C LYS A 182 8.58 12.27 -18.05
N ASP A 183 8.09 11.89 -19.22
CA ASP A 183 6.82 12.38 -19.73
C ASP A 183 5.67 11.66 -19.03
N MET A 184 4.87 12.42 -18.29
CA MET A 184 3.76 11.87 -17.50
C MET A 184 2.60 11.35 -18.34
N GLN A 185 2.55 11.68 -19.64
CA GLN A 185 1.50 11.26 -20.55
C GLN A 185 1.86 9.97 -21.29
N THR A 186 3.14 9.75 -21.61
CA THR A 186 3.55 8.75 -22.58
C THR A 186 4.65 7.78 -22.15
N ASP A 187 5.22 7.93 -20.94
CA ASP A 187 6.29 7.04 -20.48
C ASP A 187 5.79 5.60 -20.31
N GLU A 188 6.62 4.63 -20.73
CA GLU A 188 6.32 3.19 -20.67
C GLU A 188 6.07 2.67 -19.25
N TYR A 189 6.52 3.41 -18.23
CA TYR A 189 6.24 3.09 -16.82
C TYR A 189 4.74 2.87 -16.57
N PHE A 190 3.87 3.67 -17.20
CA PHE A 190 2.42 3.62 -16.98
C PHE A 190 1.71 2.41 -17.58
N HIS A 191 2.44 1.57 -18.36
CA HIS A 191 1.97 0.26 -18.80
C HIS A 191 2.31 -0.87 -17.83
N ASN A 192 3.27 -0.68 -16.92
CA ASN A 192 3.61 -1.64 -15.88
C ASN A 192 4.09 -0.91 -14.62
N PRO A 193 3.23 -0.11 -14.00
CA PRO A 193 3.63 0.77 -12.92
C PRO A 193 4.04 0.01 -11.66
N ILE A 194 4.98 0.61 -10.94
CA ILE A 194 5.45 0.20 -9.63
C ILE A 194 4.79 1.10 -8.59
N GLY A 195 4.08 0.51 -7.65
CA GLY A 195 3.38 1.21 -6.58
C GLY A 195 3.82 0.76 -5.20
N THR A 196 3.04 1.17 -4.21
CA THR A 196 3.16 0.75 -2.80
C THR A 196 2.00 -0.16 -2.40
N GLY A 197 0.99 -0.29 -3.26
CA GLY A 197 -0.26 -0.99 -2.99
C GLY A 197 -0.12 -2.50 -2.81
N PRO A 198 -1.22 -3.18 -2.45
CA PRO A 198 -1.20 -4.61 -2.13
C PRO A 198 -0.91 -5.52 -3.33
N TYR A 199 -1.01 -5.03 -4.54
CA TYR A 199 -0.77 -5.78 -5.77
C TYR A 199 0.26 -5.09 -6.66
N LYS A 200 0.95 -5.88 -7.46
CA LYS A 200 1.78 -5.42 -8.59
C LYS A 200 1.34 -6.15 -9.86
N ILE A 201 1.48 -5.50 -11.00
CA ILE A 201 1.18 -6.12 -12.29
C ILE A 201 2.18 -7.26 -12.54
N GLN A 202 1.67 -8.42 -12.88
CA GLN A 202 2.45 -9.56 -13.35
C GLN A 202 2.38 -9.67 -14.87
N GLU A 203 1.21 -9.44 -15.42
CA GLU A 203 0.92 -9.54 -16.84
C GLU A 203 -0.26 -8.61 -17.18
N TRP A 204 -0.14 -7.91 -18.29
CA TRP A 204 -1.20 -7.07 -18.83
C TRP A 204 -1.50 -7.57 -20.24
N ASP A 205 -2.68 -8.14 -20.42
CA ASP A 205 -3.17 -8.62 -21.71
C ASP A 205 -4.18 -7.59 -22.28
N GLU A 206 -3.80 -7.01 -23.39
CA GLU A 206 -4.69 -6.15 -24.20
C GLU A 206 -5.55 -7.08 -25.05
N GLY A 207 -6.84 -7.21 -24.70
CA GLY A 207 -7.80 -8.13 -25.30
C GLY A 207 -8.06 -7.94 -26.82
#